data_8bcf36113bdacb186fce62a2de0de840
#
_entry.id   8bcf36113bdacb186fce62a2de0de840
#
_cell.length_a   1.000
_cell.length_b   1.000
_cell.length_c   1.000
_cell.angle_alpha   90.00
_cell.angle_beta   90.00
_cell.angle_gamma   90.00
#
_symmetry.space_group_name_H-M   'P 1'
#
loop_
_entity.id
_entity.type
_entity.pdbx_description
1 polymer ?
#
loop_
_entity_poly.entity_id
_entity_poly.type
_entity_poly.pdbx_seq_one_letter_code
_entity_poly.pdbx_strand_id
1 'polypeptide(L)'
;MVEEAGLPAIFCATGIPVDEEMRSRILRHQKERPPHFTTVETPYGFSPLEALELSEKAVLVDCVSFLVSNILLEEEDGEKAYRRTVEEFGVLFTRQEKEGFFLVLVSNEVGMGVVPDSRLGREFRDLLGRVNQWLAERSHRVYFVVAGIPWQLR
;
A
#
# COMPACT_ATOMS: atom_id res chain seq x y z
N MET A 1 0.53 16.00 -0.69
CA MET A 1 1.54 15.30 -1.54
C MET A 1 0.98 14.93 -2.92
N VAL A 2 0.01 14.00 -3.04
CA VAL A 2 -0.54 13.63 -4.38
C VAL A 2 -1.32 14.79 -4.99
N GLU A 3 -2.19 15.44 -4.24
CA GLU A 3 -2.94 16.63 -4.68
C GLU A 3 -2.03 17.82 -5.01
N GLU A 4 -0.97 18.02 -4.23
CA GLU A 4 0.02 19.08 -4.45
C GLU A 4 0.86 18.85 -5.71
N ALA A 5 1.01 17.61 -6.16
CA ALA A 5 1.70 17.29 -7.41
C ALA A 5 0.93 17.77 -8.65
N GLY A 6 -0.38 18.01 -8.53
CA GLY A 6 -1.24 18.50 -9.63
C GLY A 6 -1.36 17.52 -10.80
N LEU A 7 -0.99 16.25 -10.59
CA LEU A 7 -1.02 15.21 -11.61
C LEU A 7 -2.34 14.41 -11.55
N PRO A 8 -2.80 13.87 -12.68
CA PRO A 8 -3.84 12.84 -12.66
C PRO A 8 -3.39 11.68 -11.75
N ALA A 9 -4.29 11.17 -10.91
CA ALA A 9 -3.91 10.19 -9.92
C ALA A 9 -4.61 8.84 -10.12
N ILE A 10 -3.85 7.76 -9.95
CA ILE A 10 -4.35 6.39 -9.86
C ILE A 10 -4.31 5.98 -8.39
N PHE A 11 -5.45 5.58 -7.87
CA PHE A 11 -5.61 5.07 -6.53
C PHE A 11 -5.68 3.55 -6.56
N CYS A 12 -4.62 2.89 -6.11
CA CYS A 12 -4.55 1.45 -5.96
C CYS A 12 -5.23 1.04 -4.64
N ALA A 13 -6.47 0.57 -4.75
CA ALA A 13 -7.26 0.12 -3.61
C ALA A 13 -6.93 -1.34 -3.29
N THR A 14 -6.36 -1.57 -2.11
CA THR A 14 -5.93 -2.91 -1.67
C THR A 14 -6.92 -3.58 -0.72
N GLY A 15 -7.88 -2.83 -0.19
CA GLY A 15 -8.85 -3.34 0.77
C GLY A 15 -9.90 -4.24 0.11
N ILE A 16 -10.21 -5.37 0.74
CA ILE A 16 -11.28 -6.29 0.36
C ILE A 16 -12.45 -6.11 1.32
N PRO A 17 -13.71 -6.03 0.83
CA PRO A 17 -14.89 -5.88 1.70
C PRO A 17 -15.26 -7.23 2.36
N VAL A 18 -14.51 -7.62 3.38
CA VAL A 18 -14.69 -8.90 4.10
C VAL A 18 -15.95 -8.93 4.98
N ASP A 19 -16.43 -7.77 5.39
CA ASP A 19 -17.64 -7.61 6.19
C ASP A 19 -18.36 -6.29 5.85
N GLU A 20 -19.52 -6.06 6.48
CA GLU A 20 -20.34 -4.87 6.21
C GLU A 20 -19.69 -3.58 6.74
N GLU A 21 -18.92 -3.65 7.83
CA GLU A 21 -18.16 -2.51 8.35
C GLU A 21 -17.09 -2.07 7.34
N MET A 22 -16.30 -3.02 6.85
CA MET A 22 -15.27 -2.75 5.85
C MET A 22 -15.89 -2.25 4.53
N ARG A 23 -17.00 -2.84 4.09
CA ARG A 23 -17.75 -2.37 2.92
C ARG A 23 -18.16 -0.90 3.08
N SER A 24 -18.70 -0.55 4.24
CA SER A 24 -19.12 0.83 4.54
C SER A 24 -17.93 1.80 4.56
N ARG A 25 -16.77 1.38 5.06
CA ARG A 25 -15.52 2.16 5.05
C ARG A 25 -15.03 2.39 3.62
N ILE A 26 -14.98 1.35 2.81
CA ILE A 26 -14.56 1.44 1.40
C ILE A 26 -15.49 2.41 0.64
N LEU A 27 -16.80 2.29 0.78
CA LEU A 27 -17.77 3.17 0.12
C LEU A 27 -17.61 4.63 0.54
N ARG A 28 -17.36 4.89 1.83
CA ARG A 28 -17.09 6.25 2.34
C ARG A 28 -15.81 6.80 1.72
N HIS A 29 -14.71 6.06 1.75
CA HIS A 29 -13.43 6.44 1.13
C HIS A 29 -13.55 6.70 -0.37
N GLN A 30 -14.38 5.91 -1.09
CA GLN A 30 -14.65 6.15 -2.51
C GLN A 30 -15.39 7.48 -2.75
N LYS A 31 -16.35 7.83 -1.88
CA LYS A 31 -17.13 9.08 -1.99
C LYS A 31 -16.31 10.33 -1.63
N GLU A 32 -15.39 10.21 -0.69
CA GLU A 32 -14.52 11.29 -0.23
C GLU A 32 -13.34 11.52 -1.17
N ARG A 33 -13.11 10.60 -2.11
CA ARG A 33 -11.97 10.69 -3.03
C ARG A 33 -12.18 11.80 -4.06
N PRO A 34 -11.13 12.62 -4.31
CA PRO A 34 -11.21 13.67 -5.33
C PRO A 34 -11.54 13.10 -6.71
N PRO A 35 -12.32 13.82 -7.54
CA PRO A 35 -12.82 13.29 -8.82
C PRO A 35 -11.74 13.04 -9.88
N HIS A 36 -10.54 13.57 -9.70
CA HIS A 36 -9.40 13.34 -10.59
C HIS A 36 -8.62 12.05 -10.28
N PHE A 37 -9.07 11.28 -9.27
CA PHE A 37 -8.50 9.97 -8.97
C PHE A 37 -9.24 8.87 -9.73
N THR A 38 -8.51 8.07 -10.47
CA THR A 38 -9.00 6.81 -11.05
C THR A 38 -8.70 5.67 -10.10
N THR A 39 -9.72 4.96 -9.66
CA THR A 39 -9.55 3.80 -8.77
C THR A 39 -9.25 2.54 -9.57
N VAL A 40 -8.24 1.81 -9.14
CA VAL A 40 -7.90 0.46 -9.62
C VAL A 40 -7.83 -0.45 -8.40
N GLU A 41 -8.56 -1.53 -8.40
CA GLU A 41 -8.52 -2.53 -7.33
C GLU A 41 -7.28 -3.41 -7.50
N THR A 42 -6.46 -3.46 -6.45
CA THR A 42 -5.17 -4.16 -6.43
C THR A 42 -4.99 -4.98 -5.14
N PRO A 43 -5.95 -5.84 -4.78
CA PRO A 43 -5.96 -6.50 -3.48
C PRO A 43 -4.81 -7.48 -3.28
N TYR A 44 -4.24 -8.03 -4.36
CA TYR A 44 -3.21 -9.06 -4.29
C TYR A 44 -1.93 -8.73 -5.06
N GLY A 45 -1.88 -7.59 -5.76
CA GLY A 45 -0.73 -7.17 -6.56
C GLY A 45 -1.07 -6.13 -7.61
N PHE A 46 -0.08 -5.77 -8.42
CA PHE A 46 -0.17 -4.62 -9.32
C PHE A 46 -0.40 -4.97 -10.79
N SER A 47 -0.68 -6.23 -11.14
CA SER A 47 -1.03 -6.65 -12.49
C SER A 47 -2.20 -5.85 -13.11
N PRO A 48 -3.22 -5.37 -12.35
CA PRO A 48 -4.28 -4.54 -12.94
C PRO A 48 -3.78 -3.21 -13.51
N LEU A 49 -2.58 -2.77 -13.15
CA LEU A 49 -1.96 -1.56 -13.70
C LEU A 49 -1.29 -1.78 -15.06
N GLU A 50 -1.01 -3.02 -15.48
CA GLU A 50 -0.23 -3.32 -16.69
C GLU A 50 -0.79 -2.70 -17.97
N ALA A 51 -2.11 -2.63 -18.09
CA ALA A 51 -2.80 -2.05 -19.25
C ALA A 51 -2.86 -0.50 -19.21
N LEU A 52 -2.37 0.15 -18.16
CA LEU A 52 -2.48 1.58 -17.97
C LEU A 52 -1.13 2.25 -18.25
N GLU A 53 -1.16 3.39 -18.93
CA GLU A 53 -0.02 4.29 -18.98
C GLU A 53 0.07 5.07 -17.66
N LEU A 54 1.24 5.04 -17.01
CA LEU A 54 1.47 5.67 -15.71
C LEU A 54 2.36 6.92 -15.79
N SER A 55 3.04 7.16 -16.91
CA SER A 55 3.84 8.37 -17.11
C SER A 55 3.00 9.63 -16.85
N GLU A 56 3.62 10.62 -16.26
CA GLU A 56 2.99 11.90 -15.87
C GLU A 56 1.77 11.76 -14.94
N LYS A 57 1.68 10.65 -14.19
CA LYS A 57 0.65 10.39 -13.20
C LYS A 57 1.23 10.24 -11.80
N ALA A 58 0.36 10.42 -10.80
CA ALA A 58 0.62 9.97 -9.45
C ALA A 58 -0.04 8.60 -9.23
N VAL A 59 0.69 7.66 -8.66
CA VAL A 59 0.17 6.35 -8.25
C VAL A 59 0.21 6.29 -6.72
N LEU A 60 -0.94 6.14 -6.10
CA LEU A 60 -1.12 6.05 -4.66
C LEU A 60 -1.57 4.64 -4.28
N VAL A 61 -0.77 3.92 -3.53
CA VAL A 61 -1.14 2.61 -2.96
C VAL A 61 -1.69 2.81 -1.55
N ASP A 62 -2.95 2.50 -1.34
CA ASP A 62 -3.63 2.63 -0.03
C ASP A 62 -4.46 1.37 0.28
N CYS A 63 -3.89 0.48 1.11
CA CYS A 63 -2.56 0.60 1.77
C CYS A 63 -1.73 -0.70 1.64
N VAL A 64 -0.45 -0.57 1.88
CA VAL A 64 0.50 -1.71 1.93
C VAL A 64 0.04 -2.77 2.93
N SER A 65 -0.46 -2.36 4.09
CA SER A 65 -0.88 -3.29 5.15
C SER A 65 -2.04 -4.20 4.74
N PHE A 66 -3.02 -3.71 3.97
CA PHE A 66 -4.08 -4.58 3.43
C PHE A 66 -3.55 -5.54 2.37
N LEU A 67 -2.69 -5.07 1.46
CA LEU A 67 -2.05 -5.95 0.47
C LEU A 67 -1.29 -7.10 1.17
N VAL A 68 -0.45 -6.76 2.15
CA VAL A 68 0.32 -7.74 2.94
C VAL A 68 -0.60 -8.73 3.67
N SER A 69 -1.68 -8.24 4.27
CA SER A 69 -2.67 -9.08 4.95
C SER A 69 -3.35 -10.05 3.99
N ASN A 70 -3.76 -9.58 2.83
CA ASN A 70 -4.45 -10.40 1.82
C ASN A 70 -3.51 -11.50 1.30
N ILE A 71 -2.26 -11.16 0.98
CA ILE A 71 -1.26 -12.12 0.52
C ILE A 71 -0.93 -13.14 1.63
N LEU A 72 -0.78 -12.71 2.89
CA LEU A 72 -0.53 -13.61 4.01
C LEU A 72 -1.65 -14.63 4.20
N LEU A 73 -2.91 -14.18 4.06
CA LEU A 73 -4.06 -15.07 4.18
C LEU A 73 -4.18 -16.08 3.03
N GLU A 74 -3.72 -15.74 1.83
CA GLU A 74 -3.66 -16.67 0.70
C GLU A 74 -2.51 -17.69 0.81
N GLU A 75 -1.32 -17.21 1.18
CA GLU A 75 -0.11 -18.05 1.22
C GLU A 75 -0.06 -18.95 2.46
N GLU A 76 -0.73 -18.55 3.55
CA GLU A 76 -0.70 -19.22 4.86
C GLU A 76 0.72 -19.46 5.42
N ASP A 77 1.70 -18.73 4.87
CA ASP A 77 3.13 -18.83 5.20
C ASP A 77 3.79 -17.46 5.08
N GLY A 78 4.36 -16.96 6.17
CA GLY A 78 4.93 -15.62 6.24
C GLY A 78 6.13 -15.41 5.32
N GLU A 79 6.95 -16.44 5.07
CA GLU A 79 8.10 -16.30 4.17
C GLU A 79 7.70 -16.28 2.68
N LYS A 80 6.68 -17.06 2.32
CA LYS A 80 6.10 -17.00 0.98
C LYS A 80 5.40 -15.67 0.77
N ALA A 81 4.61 -15.22 1.73
CA ALA A 81 3.94 -13.93 1.69
C ALA A 81 4.93 -12.77 1.58
N TYR A 82 6.05 -12.81 2.32
CA TYR A 82 7.11 -11.81 2.19
C TYR A 82 7.69 -11.77 0.78
N ARG A 83 8.10 -12.92 0.25
CA ARG A 83 8.70 -13.01 -1.09
C ARG A 83 7.74 -12.49 -2.17
N ARG A 84 6.48 -12.92 -2.14
CA ARG A 84 5.46 -12.47 -3.09
C ARG A 84 5.21 -10.96 -2.98
N THR A 85 5.10 -10.43 -1.77
CA THR A 85 4.92 -8.98 -1.55
C THR A 85 6.09 -8.17 -2.10
N VAL A 86 7.32 -8.59 -1.83
CA VAL A 86 8.53 -7.93 -2.33
C VAL A 86 8.63 -8.01 -3.86
N GLU A 87 8.23 -9.14 -4.45
CA GLU A 87 8.17 -9.31 -5.91
C GLU A 87 7.17 -8.35 -6.56
N GLU A 88 5.95 -8.25 -6.03
CA GLU A 88 4.93 -7.32 -6.51
C GLU A 88 5.42 -5.86 -6.47
N PHE A 89 5.97 -5.43 -5.34
CA PHE A 89 6.54 -4.07 -5.25
C PHE A 89 7.80 -3.90 -6.11
N GLY A 90 8.60 -4.94 -6.31
CA GLY A 90 9.77 -4.92 -7.19
C GLY A 90 9.38 -4.63 -8.65
N VAL A 91 8.31 -5.27 -9.12
CA VAL A 91 7.73 -4.98 -10.44
C VAL A 91 7.25 -3.54 -10.54
N LEU A 92 6.54 -3.05 -9.51
CA LEU A 92 6.04 -1.66 -9.47
C LEU A 92 7.19 -0.64 -9.46
N PHE A 93 8.26 -0.87 -8.70
CA PHE A 93 9.43 0.00 -8.68
C PHE A 93 10.19 0.00 -10.01
N THR A 94 10.41 -1.17 -10.60
CA THR A 94 11.04 -1.28 -11.93
C THR A 94 10.27 -0.49 -12.97
N ARG A 95 8.95 -0.56 -12.89
CA ARG A 95 8.07 0.20 -13.76
C ARG A 95 8.14 1.70 -13.47
N GLN A 96 8.20 2.09 -12.20
CA GLN A 96 8.34 3.47 -11.77
C GLN A 96 9.65 4.09 -12.29
N GLU A 97 10.76 3.38 -12.20
CA GLU A 97 12.06 3.81 -12.74
C GLU A 97 12.02 4.02 -14.27
N LYS A 98 11.29 3.17 -14.98
CA LYS A 98 11.18 3.23 -16.44
C LYS A 98 10.23 4.33 -16.93
N GLU A 99 9.09 4.52 -16.27
CA GLU A 99 8.01 5.41 -16.71
C GLU A 99 8.03 6.77 -15.99
N GLY A 100 8.72 6.90 -14.86
CA GLY A 100 8.93 8.15 -14.15
C GLY A 100 7.71 8.70 -13.40
N PHE A 101 6.68 7.88 -13.13
CA PHE A 101 5.50 8.33 -12.38
C PHE A 101 5.81 8.61 -10.91
N PHE A 102 5.00 9.48 -10.30
CA PHE A 102 5.12 9.81 -8.88
C PHE A 102 4.46 8.74 -8.02
N LEU A 103 5.24 7.96 -7.27
CA LEU A 103 4.75 6.85 -6.45
C LEU A 103 4.63 7.26 -4.97
N VAL A 104 3.46 7.03 -4.39
CA VAL A 104 3.19 7.21 -2.95
C VAL A 104 2.66 5.89 -2.39
N LEU A 105 3.29 5.41 -1.32
CA LEU A 105 2.89 4.21 -0.60
C LEU A 105 2.41 4.60 0.80
N VAL A 106 1.19 4.20 1.14
CA VAL A 106 0.64 4.35 2.49
C VAL A 106 0.74 3.03 3.21
N SER A 107 1.32 3.04 4.39
CA SER A 107 1.43 1.85 5.24
C SER A 107 1.08 2.17 6.70
N ASN A 108 0.78 1.14 7.47
CA ASN A 108 0.58 1.25 8.91
C ASN A 108 1.84 0.81 9.66
N GLU A 109 2.16 1.50 10.76
CA GLU A 109 3.15 1.03 11.72
C GLU A 109 2.43 0.30 12.87
N VAL A 110 2.55 -1.03 12.90
CA VAL A 110 1.87 -1.88 13.89
C VAL A 110 2.80 -2.42 14.96
N GLY A 111 4.12 -2.20 14.82
CA GLY A 111 5.14 -2.67 15.75
C GLY A 111 5.17 -1.93 17.08
N MET A 112 4.63 -0.72 17.13
CA MET A 112 4.60 0.12 18.35
C MET A 112 3.47 -0.27 19.33
N GLY A 113 2.56 -1.16 18.94
CA GLY A 113 1.46 -1.62 19.77
C GLY A 113 1.83 -2.83 20.65
N VAL A 114 0.84 -3.31 21.42
CA VAL A 114 0.97 -4.53 22.21
C VAL A 114 1.13 -5.74 21.29
N VAL A 115 1.92 -6.72 21.73
CA VAL A 115 2.10 -7.97 20.98
C VAL A 115 0.77 -8.70 20.84
N PRO A 116 0.30 -9.03 19.61
CA PRO A 116 -0.97 -9.72 19.42
C PRO A 116 -1.01 -11.11 20.07
N ASP A 117 -2.16 -11.46 20.67
CA ASP A 117 -2.36 -12.77 21.30
C ASP A 117 -2.43 -13.89 20.24
N SER A 118 -2.98 -13.64 19.07
CA SER A 118 -3.08 -14.63 18.00
C SER A 118 -1.75 -14.82 17.27
N ARG A 119 -1.48 -16.05 16.85
CA ARG A 119 -0.29 -16.38 16.03
C ARG A 119 -0.30 -15.57 14.72
N LEU A 120 -1.43 -15.54 14.03
CA LEU A 120 -1.58 -14.82 12.76
C LEU A 120 -1.31 -13.32 12.93
N GLY A 121 -1.78 -12.72 14.02
CA GLY A 121 -1.52 -11.30 14.32
C GLY A 121 -0.03 -11.01 14.52
N ARG A 122 0.71 -11.89 15.21
CA ARG A 122 2.16 -11.75 15.37
C ARG A 122 2.90 -11.91 14.04
N GLU A 123 2.51 -12.91 13.25
CA GLU A 123 3.07 -13.17 11.93
C GLU A 123 2.84 -11.97 10.97
N PHE A 124 1.61 -11.44 10.94
CA PHE A 124 1.29 -10.22 10.19
C PHE A 124 2.13 -9.02 10.64
N ARG A 125 2.27 -8.79 11.96
CA ARG A 125 3.06 -7.68 12.50
C ARG A 125 4.52 -7.76 12.06
N ASP A 126 5.12 -8.95 12.19
CA ASP A 126 6.52 -9.18 11.85
C ASP A 126 6.75 -9.07 10.33
N LEU A 127 5.82 -9.62 9.55
CA LEU A 127 5.84 -9.52 8.09
C LEU A 127 5.72 -8.07 7.62
N LEU A 128 4.72 -7.33 8.11
CA LEU A 128 4.53 -5.92 7.73
C LEU A 128 5.74 -5.06 8.10
N GLY A 129 6.34 -5.29 9.27
CA GLY A 129 7.56 -4.61 9.70
C GLY A 129 8.72 -4.82 8.72
N ARG A 130 8.94 -6.06 8.27
CA ARG A 130 9.97 -6.40 7.26
C ARG A 130 9.68 -5.75 5.92
N VAL A 131 8.42 -5.77 5.47
CA VAL A 131 8.00 -5.10 4.23
C VAL A 131 8.19 -3.59 4.33
N ASN A 132 7.80 -2.97 5.44
CA ASN A 132 7.99 -1.52 5.66
C ASN A 132 9.48 -1.14 5.61
N GLN A 133 10.37 -1.92 6.21
CA GLN A 133 11.81 -1.70 6.14
C GLN A 133 12.31 -1.78 4.69
N TRP A 134 11.93 -2.82 3.96
CA TRP A 134 12.31 -3.02 2.57
C TRP A 134 11.84 -1.90 1.65
N LEU A 135 10.61 -1.40 1.85
CA LEU A 135 10.05 -0.25 1.11
C LEU A 135 10.75 1.06 1.48
N ALA A 136 11.02 1.28 2.77
CA ALA A 136 11.70 2.49 3.25
C ALA A 136 13.13 2.61 2.69
N GLU A 137 13.88 1.50 2.60
CA GLU A 137 15.22 1.48 2.00
C GLU A 137 15.23 1.95 0.52
N ARG A 138 14.14 1.74 -0.21
CA ARG A 138 13.98 2.05 -1.64
C ARG A 138 13.25 3.36 -1.92
N SER A 139 12.69 3.97 -0.88
CA SER A 139 11.96 5.23 -0.99
C SER A 139 12.92 6.43 -0.91
N HIS A 140 12.69 7.45 -1.73
CA HIS A 140 13.44 8.71 -1.67
C HIS A 140 13.12 9.52 -0.42
N ARG A 141 11.88 9.41 0.09
CA ARG A 141 11.40 10.09 1.29
C ARG A 141 10.52 9.16 2.09
N VAL A 142 10.68 9.19 3.40
CA VAL A 142 9.88 8.41 4.36
C VAL A 142 9.32 9.37 5.39
N TYR A 143 8.02 9.30 5.63
CA TYR A 143 7.32 10.11 6.63
C TYR A 143 6.62 9.22 7.62
N PHE A 144 6.71 9.57 8.90
CA PHE A 144 5.87 9.02 9.94
C PHE A 144 4.81 10.06 10.30
N VAL A 145 3.52 9.69 10.26
CA VAL A 145 2.43 10.62 10.50
C VAL A 145 1.83 10.35 11.88
N VAL A 146 1.92 11.33 12.77
CA VAL A 146 1.37 11.28 14.13
C VAL A 146 0.39 12.44 14.31
N ALA A 147 -0.84 12.15 14.71
CA ALA A 147 -1.90 13.16 14.89
C ALA A 147 -2.09 14.09 13.67
N GLY A 148 -1.96 13.55 12.46
CA GLY A 148 -2.05 14.32 11.20
C GLY A 148 -0.79 15.12 10.84
N ILE A 149 0.25 15.10 11.68
CA ILE A 149 1.49 15.85 11.46
C ILE A 149 2.54 14.91 10.86
N PRO A 150 3.05 15.18 9.64
CA PRO A 150 4.09 14.38 9.03
C PRO A 150 5.45 14.70 9.65
N TRP A 151 6.18 13.68 10.06
CA TRP A 151 7.55 13.74 10.49
C TRP A 151 8.43 13.03 9.48
N GLN A 152 9.30 13.77 8.81
CA GLN A 152 10.22 13.20 7.83
C GLN A 152 11.34 12.44 8.54
N LEU A 153 11.45 11.15 8.22
CA LEU A 153 12.48 10.24 8.75
C LEU A 153 13.66 10.10 7.79
N ARG A 154 13.40 10.30 6.50
CA ARG A 154 14.40 10.25 5.42
C ARG A 154 14.11 11.27 4.33
#